data_444d0b40c7597b19275bf8b8c1d90f07
#
_entry.id   444d0b40c7597b19275bf8b8c1d90f07
#
_cell.length_a   1.000
_cell.length_b   1.000
_cell.length_c   1.000
_cell.angle_alpha   90.00
_cell.angle_beta   90.00
_cell.angle_gamma   90.00
#
_symmetry.space_group_name_H-M   'P 1'
#
loop_
_entity.id
_entity.type
_entity.pdbx_description
1 polymer ?
#
loop_
_entity_poly.entity_id
_entity_poly.type
_entity_poly.pdbx_seq_one_letter_code
_entity_poly.pdbx_strand_id
1 'polypeptide(L)'
;MRDGQQSSFATRMTQEQIDRCLPYYPEAGFYAMEVWGGAVPDSVMRYLNENPWTRLEKIHDAVGNVSKLTALSRGRNLFGYSPYTDEIIDGFCRNAIKSGLGIMRIFDALNDVDNVKSTVKYVKQYGGIADCAVCYTVDP
;
A
#
# COMPACT_ATOMS: atom_id res chain seq x y z
N MET A 1 -0.53 -8.57 6.72
CA MET A 1 -0.81 -9.32 5.47
C MET A 1 0.24 -9.02 4.40
N ARG A 2 0.48 -7.77 4.05
CA ARG A 2 1.38 -7.39 2.94
C ARG A 2 2.81 -7.90 3.14
N ASP A 3 3.43 -7.57 4.25
CA ASP A 3 4.85 -7.89 4.50
C ASP A 3 5.10 -9.40 4.63
N GLY A 4 4.25 -10.08 5.41
CA GLY A 4 4.37 -11.53 5.60
C GLY A 4 4.30 -12.32 4.29
N GLN A 5 3.33 -12.02 3.41
CA GLN A 5 3.25 -12.70 2.13
C GLN A 5 4.37 -12.28 1.16
N GLN A 6 4.83 -11.04 1.23
CA GLN A 6 5.95 -10.58 0.43
C GLN A 6 7.21 -11.36 0.78
N SER A 7 7.47 -11.55 2.05
CA SER A 7 8.67 -12.23 2.55
C SER A 7 8.59 -13.77 2.43
N SER A 8 7.44 -14.36 2.76
CA SER A 8 7.30 -15.82 2.86
C SER A 8 6.82 -16.48 1.58
N PHE A 9 6.09 -15.76 0.72
CA PHE A 9 5.49 -16.29 -0.51
C PHE A 9 5.96 -15.56 -1.78
N ALA A 10 7.05 -14.84 -1.72
CA ALA A 10 7.55 -14.00 -2.82
C ALA A 10 6.43 -13.13 -3.45
N THR A 11 5.52 -12.63 -2.61
CA THR A 11 4.35 -11.83 -3.01
C THR A 11 3.38 -12.59 -3.96
N ARG A 12 3.37 -13.92 -3.90
CA ARG A 12 2.58 -14.78 -4.81
C ARG A 12 1.27 -15.28 -4.21
N MET A 13 0.82 -14.70 -3.10
CA MET A 13 -0.48 -15.05 -2.53
C MET A 13 -1.60 -14.59 -3.47
N THR A 14 -2.40 -15.54 -3.94
CA THR A 14 -3.49 -15.28 -4.89
C THR A 14 -4.66 -14.57 -4.21
N GLN A 15 -5.54 -13.95 -5.01
CA GLN A 15 -6.77 -13.36 -4.49
C GLN A 15 -7.64 -14.39 -3.78
N GLU A 16 -7.75 -15.61 -4.32
CA GLU A 16 -8.51 -16.68 -3.67
C GLU A 16 -7.97 -17.02 -2.27
N GLN A 17 -6.65 -17.09 -2.12
CA GLN A 17 -6.03 -17.34 -0.82
C GLN A 17 -6.29 -16.20 0.18
N ILE A 18 -6.28 -14.95 -0.30
CA ILE A 18 -6.63 -13.79 0.51
C ILE A 18 -8.11 -13.86 0.92
N ASP A 19 -9.01 -14.14 -0.02
CA ASP A 19 -10.45 -14.22 0.23
C ASP A 19 -10.78 -15.23 1.34
N ARG A 20 -10.04 -16.33 1.46
CA ARG A 20 -10.18 -17.30 2.55
C ARG A 20 -9.83 -16.74 3.93
N CYS A 21 -8.96 -15.75 3.99
CA CYS A 21 -8.53 -15.13 5.25
C CYS A 21 -9.42 -13.94 5.65
N LEU A 22 -10.05 -13.28 4.68
CA LEU A 22 -10.78 -12.03 4.91
C LEU A 22 -11.86 -12.13 6.00
N PRO A 23 -12.64 -13.21 6.14
CA PRO A 23 -13.68 -13.29 7.17
C PRO A 23 -13.17 -13.20 8.62
N TYR A 24 -11.91 -13.53 8.84
CA TYR A 24 -11.30 -13.55 10.18
C TYR A 24 -10.70 -12.21 10.61
N TYR A 25 -10.38 -11.33 9.67
CA TYR A 25 -9.70 -10.07 10.00
C TYR A 25 -10.56 -9.07 10.78
N PRO A 26 -11.87 -8.91 10.51
CA PRO A 26 -12.71 -8.02 11.29
C PRO A 26 -12.76 -8.37 12.79
N GLU A 27 -12.69 -9.66 13.12
CA GLU A 27 -12.70 -10.14 14.50
C GLU A 27 -11.48 -9.71 15.30
N ALA A 28 -10.33 -9.47 14.62
CA ALA A 28 -9.10 -9.06 15.26
C ALA A 28 -9.13 -7.59 15.75
N GLY A 29 -10.01 -6.76 15.20
CA GLY A 29 -10.22 -5.38 15.65
C GLY A 29 -9.00 -4.46 15.51
N PHE A 30 -8.13 -4.70 14.52
CA PHE A 30 -6.96 -3.84 14.30
C PHE A 30 -7.37 -2.43 13.90
N TYR A 31 -6.69 -1.41 14.42
CA TYR A 31 -6.85 -0.03 13.96
C TYR A 31 -6.50 0.13 12.48
N ALA A 32 -5.41 -0.49 12.05
CA ALA A 32 -4.94 -0.43 10.68
C ALA A 32 -4.28 -1.75 10.25
N MET A 33 -4.41 -2.10 8.98
CA MET A 33 -3.82 -3.30 8.38
C MET A 33 -3.06 -2.94 7.13
N GLU A 34 -1.77 -3.30 7.07
CA GLU A 34 -1.00 -3.14 5.84
C GLU A 34 -1.30 -4.30 4.89
N VAL A 35 -1.98 -3.98 3.80
CA VAL A 35 -2.53 -4.97 2.86
C VAL A 35 -2.02 -4.79 1.43
N TRP A 36 -1.48 -3.62 1.10
CA TRP A 36 -1.17 -3.23 -0.26
C TRP A 36 0.14 -2.43 -0.36
N GLY A 37 0.55 -2.06 -1.59
CA GLY A 37 1.83 -1.38 -1.81
C GLY A 37 3.02 -2.34 -1.78
N GLY A 38 4.24 -1.80 -1.60
CA GLY A 38 5.46 -2.59 -1.69
C GLY A 38 5.54 -3.32 -3.04
N ALA A 39 5.77 -4.62 -3.02
CA ALA A 39 5.83 -5.44 -4.24
C ALA A 39 4.46 -5.96 -4.71
N VAL A 40 3.37 -5.73 -3.96
CA VAL A 40 2.06 -6.32 -4.26
C VAL A 40 1.52 -5.89 -5.62
N PRO A 41 1.42 -4.59 -5.98
CA PRO A 41 0.84 -4.21 -7.27
C PRO A 41 1.58 -4.82 -8.46
N ASP A 42 2.91 -4.79 -8.46
CA ASP A 42 3.73 -5.35 -9.53
C ASP A 42 3.59 -6.87 -9.63
N SER A 43 3.72 -7.58 -8.50
CA SER A 43 3.65 -9.04 -8.48
C SER A 43 2.28 -9.58 -8.87
N VAL A 44 1.22 -8.91 -8.44
CA VAL A 44 -0.16 -9.28 -8.77
C VAL A 44 -0.40 -9.20 -10.28
N MET A 45 0.04 -8.13 -10.91
CA MET A 45 -0.08 -7.96 -12.37
C MET A 45 0.85 -8.91 -13.13
N ARG A 46 2.13 -8.94 -12.76
CA ARG A 46 3.18 -9.60 -13.52
C ARG A 46 3.13 -11.12 -13.44
N TYR A 47 2.80 -11.67 -12.28
CA TYR A 47 2.95 -13.10 -12.02
C TYR A 47 1.63 -13.82 -11.75
N LEU A 48 0.63 -13.14 -11.22
CA LEU A 48 -0.66 -13.73 -10.91
C LEU A 48 -1.71 -13.42 -11.97
N ASN A 49 -1.43 -12.49 -12.88
CA ASN A 49 -2.40 -12.02 -13.88
C ASN A 49 -3.72 -11.55 -13.24
N GLU A 50 -3.62 -10.95 -12.06
CA GLU A 50 -4.74 -10.39 -11.30
C GLU A 50 -4.69 -8.87 -11.28
N ASN A 51 -5.83 -8.22 -10.99
CA ASN A 51 -5.92 -6.78 -10.89
C ASN A 51 -5.65 -6.32 -9.45
N PRO A 52 -4.57 -5.53 -9.18
CA PRO A 52 -4.25 -5.08 -7.84
C PRO A 52 -5.28 -4.10 -7.24
N TRP A 53 -5.99 -3.35 -8.07
CA TRP A 53 -7.06 -2.44 -7.61
C TRP A 53 -8.25 -3.23 -7.08
N THR A 54 -8.72 -4.22 -7.83
CA THR A 54 -9.79 -5.12 -7.40
C THR A 54 -9.43 -5.83 -6.10
N ARG A 55 -8.15 -6.19 -5.92
CA ARG A 55 -7.66 -6.75 -4.66
C ARG A 55 -7.86 -5.79 -3.49
N LEU A 56 -7.47 -4.54 -3.66
CA LEU A 56 -7.63 -3.51 -2.63
C LEU A 56 -9.10 -3.29 -2.29
N GLU A 57 -9.96 -3.18 -3.29
CA GLU A 57 -11.40 -3.00 -3.14
C GLU A 57 -12.06 -4.16 -2.38
N LYS A 58 -11.75 -5.40 -2.75
CA LYS A 58 -12.26 -6.59 -2.05
C LYS A 58 -11.84 -6.64 -0.57
N ILE A 59 -10.59 -6.29 -0.28
CA ILE A 59 -10.13 -6.22 1.11
C ILE A 59 -10.86 -5.10 1.85
N HIS A 60 -11.04 -3.94 1.21
CA HIS A 60 -11.80 -2.84 1.80
C HIS A 60 -13.24 -3.23 2.12
N ASP A 61 -13.94 -3.89 1.20
CA ASP A 61 -15.31 -4.33 1.40
C ASP A 61 -15.45 -5.29 2.60
N ALA A 62 -14.44 -6.12 2.83
CA ALA A 62 -14.45 -7.09 3.92
C ALA A 62 -14.09 -6.48 5.28
N VAL A 63 -13.12 -5.54 5.34
CA VAL A 63 -12.54 -5.09 6.62
C VAL A 63 -12.53 -3.57 6.81
N GLY A 64 -12.88 -2.79 5.80
CA GLY A 64 -12.78 -1.33 5.84
C GLY A 64 -13.65 -0.65 6.90
N ASN A 65 -14.71 -1.29 7.34
CA ASN A 65 -15.57 -0.80 8.44
C ASN A 65 -14.93 -0.95 9.82
N VAL A 66 -13.92 -1.80 9.96
CA VAL A 66 -13.25 -2.11 11.24
C VAL A 66 -11.84 -1.56 11.27
N SER A 67 -11.09 -1.74 10.17
CA SER A 67 -9.67 -1.40 10.09
C SER A 67 -9.39 -0.47 8.93
N LYS A 68 -8.52 0.53 9.12
CA LYS A 68 -8.00 1.33 8.02
C LYS A 68 -7.01 0.49 7.20
N LEU A 69 -7.19 0.46 5.88
CA LEU A 69 -6.22 -0.21 5.02
C LEU A 69 -4.98 0.67 4.83
N THR A 70 -3.80 0.07 4.93
CA THR A 70 -2.54 0.76 4.69
C THR A 70 -1.77 0.15 3.52
N ALA A 71 -0.98 0.99 2.85
CA ALA A 71 -0.09 0.60 1.77
C ALA A 71 1.28 1.22 1.96
N LEU A 72 2.33 0.48 1.60
CA LEU A 72 3.70 0.97 1.58
C LEU A 72 4.00 1.65 0.24
N SER A 73 4.59 2.86 0.28
CA SER A 73 4.98 3.63 -0.89
C SER A 73 6.42 4.16 -0.75
N ARG A 74 7.19 4.05 -1.81
CA ARG A 74 8.58 4.51 -1.88
C ARG A 74 8.66 5.91 -2.50
N GLY A 75 8.14 6.92 -1.80
CA GLY A 75 8.13 8.30 -2.28
C GLY A 75 7.59 8.40 -3.71
N ARG A 76 8.32 9.10 -4.61
CA ARG A 76 7.94 9.25 -6.02
C ARG A 76 7.96 7.95 -6.82
N ASN A 77 8.65 6.93 -6.33
CA ASN A 77 8.69 5.62 -6.99
C ASN A 77 7.40 4.82 -6.78
N LEU A 78 6.56 5.20 -5.81
CA LEU A 78 5.36 4.47 -5.45
C LEU A 78 5.67 2.98 -5.18
N PHE A 79 5.26 2.09 -6.07
CA PHE A 79 5.62 0.66 -6.05
C PHE A 79 6.63 0.28 -7.16
N GLY A 80 7.02 1.24 -8.01
CA GLY A 80 7.91 1.02 -9.16
C GLY A 80 9.40 1.13 -8.81
N TYR A 81 10.23 1.10 -9.86
CA TYR A 81 11.69 1.09 -9.75
C TYR A 81 12.34 2.41 -10.20
N SER A 82 11.55 3.34 -10.71
CA SER A 82 11.99 4.68 -11.11
C SER A 82 10.99 5.72 -10.64
N PRO A 83 11.41 6.96 -10.39
CA PRO A 83 10.51 8.04 -9.98
C PRO A 83 9.47 8.34 -11.06
N TYR A 84 8.23 8.48 -10.64
CA TYR A 84 7.13 8.90 -11.50
C TYR A 84 6.96 10.43 -11.51
N THR A 85 6.30 10.95 -12.55
CA THR A 85 5.91 12.35 -12.63
C THR A 85 4.79 12.67 -11.64
N ASP A 86 4.62 13.94 -11.29
CA ASP A 86 3.56 14.39 -10.38
C ASP A 86 2.15 14.01 -10.88
N GLU A 87 1.92 14.04 -12.19
CA GLU A 87 0.66 13.62 -12.79
C GLU A 87 0.33 12.13 -12.49
N ILE A 88 1.32 11.26 -12.62
CA ILE A 88 1.17 9.84 -12.30
C ILE A 88 0.92 9.64 -10.80
N ILE A 89 1.68 10.34 -9.95
CA ILE A 89 1.54 10.25 -8.49
C ILE A 89 0.16 10.76 -8.07
N ASP A 90 -0.32 11.85 -8.62
CA ASP A 90 -1.67 12.40 -8.39
C ASP A 90 -2.74 11.35 -8.73
N GLY A 91 -2.71 10.84 -9.97
CA GLY A 91 -3.66 9.82 -10.43
C GLY A 91 -3.63 8.55 -9.58
N PHE A 92 -2.44 8.11 -9.20
CA PHE A 92 -2.27 6.93 -8.34
C PHE A 92 -2.86 7.15 -6.94
N CYS A 93 -2.52 8.25 -6.27
CA CYS A 93 -3.04 8.56 -4.93
C CYS A 93 -4.55 8.71 -4.93
N ARG A 94 -5.11 9.41 -5.93
CA ARG A 94 -6.56 9.56 -6.10
C ARG A 94 -7.25 8.20 -6.20
N ASN A 95 -6.77 7.34 -7.07
CA ASN A 95 -7.39 6.03 -7.28
C ASN A 95 -7.20 5.11 -6.07
N ALA A 96 -6.04 5.13 -5.41
CA ALA A 96 -5.79 4.33 -4.22
C ALA A 96 -6.77 4.69 -3.08
N ILE A 97 -6.94 5.98 -2.80
CA ILE A 97 -7.90 6.45 -1.78
C ILE A 97 -9.35 6.09 -2.19
N LYS A 98 -9.69 6.29 -3.45
CA LYS A 98 -11.03 5.93 -3.97
C LYS A 98 -11.33 4.43 -3.83
N SER A 99 -10.32 3.56 -4.02
CA SER A 99 -10.45 2.11 -3.86
C SER A 99 -10.36 1.64 -2.40
N GLY A 100 -10.39 2.57 -1.44
CA GLY A 100 -10.52 2.25 0.00
C GLY A 100 -9.23 2.30 0.81
N LEU A 101 -8.11 2.80 0.25
CA LEU A 101 -6.90 3.01 1.03
C LEU A 101 -7.09 4.17 2.01
N GLY A 102 -6.93 3.90 3.31
CA GLY A 102 -7.05 4.92 4.36
C GLY A 102 -5.73 5.59 4.73
N ILE A 103 -4.64 4.84 4.70
CA ILE A 103 -3.31 5.31 5.12
C ILE A 103 -2.29 4.91 4.06
N MET A 104 -1.44 5.83 3.66
CA MET A 104 -0.27 5.52 2.85
C MET A 104 0.99 5.76 3.69
N ARG A 105 1.75 4.68 3.95
CA ARG A 105 3.06 4.76 4.58
C ARG A 105 4.10 5.10 3.53
N ILE A 106 4.70 6.28 3.66
CA ILE A 106 5.58 6.86 2.66
C ILE A 106 6.99 6.97 3.26
N PHE A 107 7.98 6.44 2.57
CA PHE A 107 9.37 6.54 2.96
C PHE A 107 10.27 6.80 1.75
N ASP A 108 11.46 7.27 2.04
CA ASP A 108 12.60 7.25 1.14
C ASP A 108 13.80 6.61 1.86
N ALA A 109 14.49 5.68 1.19
CA ALA A 109 15.58 4.93 1.82
C ALA A 109 16.75 5.81 2.26
N LEU A 110 16.92 6.97 1.64
CA LEU A 110 17.96 7.95 1.96
C LEU A 110 17.41 9.13 2.79
N ASN A 111 16.13 9.07 3.18
CA ASN A 111 15.42 10.14 3.89
C ASN A 111 15.37 11.46 3.11
N ASP A 112 15.33 11.40 1.78
CA ASP A 112 15.15 12.56 0.94
C ASP A 112 13.70 13.07 1.04
N VAL A 113 13.52 14.18 1.73
CA VAL A 113 12.21 14.80 1.94
C VAL A 113 11.59 15.26 0.62
N ASP A 114 12.39 15.71 -0.34
CA ASP A 114 11.89 16.16 -1.63
C ASP A 114 11.28 15.00 -2.44
N ASN A 115 11.83 13.81 -2.28
CA ASN A 115 11.29 12.61 -2.92
C ASN A 115 9.92 12.17 -2.37
N VAL A 116 9.54 12.55 -1.15
CA VAL A 116 8.26 12.15 -0.55
C VAL A 116 7.16 13.21 -0.65
N LYS A 117 7.52 14.48 -0.87
CA LYS A 117 6.59 15.63 -0.83
C LYS A 117 5.36 15.48 -1.73
N SER A 118 5.55 15.05 -2.99
CA SER A 118 4.45 14.91 -3.95
C SER A 118 3.45 13.87 -3.48
N THR A 119 3.90 12.72 -3.03
CA THR A 119 3.03 11.65 -2.53
C THR A 119 2.26 12.09 -1.29
N VAL A 120 2.93 12.75 -0.34
CA VAL A 120 2.28 13.34 0.85
C VAL A 120 1.19 14.34 0.48
N LYS A 121 1.51 15.25 -0.45
CA LYS A 121 0.56 16.26 -0.95
C LYS A 121 -0.72 15.60 -1.47
N TYR A 122 -0.57 14.66 -2.39
CA TYR A 122 -1.73 14.08 -3.07
C TYR A 122 -2.53 13.11 -2.18
N VAL A 123 -1.87 12.35 -1.31
CA VAL A 123 -2.59 11.53 -0.31
C VAL A 123 -3.48 12.41 0.56
N LYS A 124 -2.96 13.52 1.07
CA LYS A 124 -3.74 14.47 1.89
C LYS A 124 -4.84 15.16 1.09
N GLN A 125 -4.57 15.52 -0.17
CA GLN A 125 -5.54 16.17 -1.05
C GLN A 125 -6.80 15.31 -1.25
N TYR A 126 -6.64 13.99 -1.32
CA TYR A 126 -7.75 13.05 -1.50
C TYR A 126 -8.32 12.47 -0.20
N GLY A 127 -7.93 13.02 0.95
CA GLY A 127 -8.48 12.68 2.26
C GLY A 127 -7.86 11.44 2.93
N GLY A 128 -6.76 10.93 2.38
CA GLY A 128 -5.98 9.87 3.02
C GLY A 128 -5.04 10.41 4.11
N ILE A 129 -4.56 9.51 4.95
CA ILE A 129 -3.54 9.79 5.96
C ILE A 129 -2.17 9.50 5.37
N ALA A 130 -1.28 10.48 5.37
CA ALA A 130 0.12 10.30 5.01
C ALA A 130 0.91 9.94 6.29
N ASP A 131 1.37 8.69 6.36
CA ASP A 131 2.23 8.16 7.42
C ASP A 131 3.67 8.18 6.92
N CYS A 132 4.44 9.22 7.31
CA CYS A 132 5.82 9.40 6.84
C CYS A 132 6.79 8.67 7.76
N ALA A 133 7.54 7.73 7.19
CA ALA A 133 8.51 6.95 7.92
C ALA A 133 9.94 7.44 7.65
N VAL A 134 10.75 7.45 8.70
CA VAL A 134 12.19 7.72 8.64
C VAL A 134 12.94 6.39 8.70
N CYS A 135 13.82 6.18 7.72
CA CYS A 135 14.74 5.05 7.70
C CYS A 135 15.98 5.39 8.52
N TYR A 136 16.28 4.58 9.51
CA TYR A 136 17.52 4.76 10.27
C TYR A 136 18.13 3.40 10.62
N THR A 137 19.44 3.42 10.86
CA THR A 137 20.18 2.29 11.40
C THR A 137 21.11 2.81 12.48
N VAL A 138 21.48 1.95 13.41
CA VAL A 138 22.53 2.22 14.39
C VAL A 138 23.74 1.38 14.02
N ASP A 139 24.90 1.99 14.01
CA ASP A 139 26.16 1.26 13.88
C ASP A 139 26.41 0.44 15.16
N PRO A 140 26.93 -0.77 15.02
CA PRO A 140 27.26 -1.62 16.16
C PRO A 140 28.36 -1.06 17.05
#